data_82aa36ee9fc3eac88bb20a5cd37f9ef4
#
_entry.id   82aa36ee9fc3eac88bb20a5cd37f9ef4
#
_cell.length_a   1.000
_cell.length_b   1.000
_cell.length_c   1.000
_cell.angle_alpha   90.00
_cell.angle_beta   90.00
_cell.angle_gamma   90.00
#
_symmetry.space_group_name_H-M   'P 1'
#
loop_
_entity.id
_entity.type
_entity.pdbx_description
1 polymer ?
#
loop_
_entity_poly.entity_id
_entity_poly.type
_entity_poly.pdbx_seq_one_letter_code
_entity_poly.pdbx_strand_id
1 'polypeptide(L)'
;MTVSGALPPPVDLWAPVPFDDLPAGLTDAAARSDWPAVKAQLRTIMDSNTTDGAYGRELLQFVMKVPLPSDSVLVRYRASISVDHGDWDGLQGYLASDLIEAIELVGIRDIILAPLDRRAPPSSSAEHHRILFELYDCQFGRAVGRFRRWARRMPAFYPEVLWGRDDIPVGRHMRYRRLQDAVLRAVAEAHGGSLPVAEALAAEAGTLGDEREPQRDVAHDLEIMVRHARGGRLEGELGLLRRIASPTGLSPLGSWEVSSSVMPFFSYLDDGSLEWAARLGQNIAMRLGSPRAQFQSRTWIAAARIADGKSADEVGLAGLLAQARGAAPGLRVVPLLLRALVSHRPEDFRIAESAARQAGSVWAQVTALTWLVALNPQPVTLRWLPRLLESTGWRRPLFVPASVAADAALGLAAAGKRGVSIVELAGVGGRANVTVEVAMRHIDDAEAPDAARAAAVDALGKIGTTHSREILHRISRRTDGIGLAARRILAKGTLNGTLSERELEVLDLARHGLTNKDIAERLSLSRHTIARHLANARAKLGAANRAEAAAKFEEMQV
;
A
#
# COMPACT_ATOMS: atom_id res chain seq x y z
N MET A 1 -7.33 4.68 12.42
CA MET A 1 -6.58 5.94 12.33
C MET A 1 -7.30 6.81 11.34
N THR A 2 -7.80 7.93 11.76
CA THR A 2 -8.20 9.00 10.84
C THR A 2 -6.93 9.71 10.42
N VAL A 3 -6.73 9.95 9.13
CA VAL A 3 -5.79 10.99 8.70
C VAL A 3 -6.17 12.23 9.49
N SER A 4 -5.27 12.70 10.35
CA SER A 4 -5.57 13.82 11.28
C SER A 4 -5.85 15.08 10.46
N GLY A 5 -7.12 15.32 10.17
CA GLY A 5 -7.62 16.48 9.42
C GLY A 5 -8.54 16.04 8.26
N ALA A 6 -9.50 16.88 7.93
CA ALA A 6 -10.31 16.69 6.73
C ALA A 6 -9.41 16.63 5.49
N LEU A 7 -9.71 15.70 4.58
CA LEU A 7 -9.04 15.67 3.27
C LEU A 7 -9.19 17.04 2.60
N PRO A 8 -8.13 17.58 2.01
CA PRO A 8 -8.23 18.87 1.32
C PRO A 8 -9.24 18.76 0.18
N PRO A 9 -9.90 19.87 -0.22
CA PRO A 9 -10.76 19.86 -1.38
C PRO A 9 -9.98 19.40 -2.62
N PRO A 10 -10.65 18.85 -3.65
CA PRO A 10 -10.01 18.49 -4.91
C PRO A 10 -9.25 19.70 -5.47
N VAL A 11 -7.95 19.54 -5.68
CA VAL A 11 -7.08 20.61 -6.18
C VAL A 11 -7.11 20.62 -7.69
N ASP A 12 -7.29 21.80 -8.30
CA ASP A 12 -7.02 21.98 -9.71
C ASP A 12 -5.51 22.12 -9.91
N LEU A 13 -4.86 21.03 -10.31
CA LEU A 13 -3.42 20.96 -10.52
C LEU A 13 -2.93 21.86 -11.69
N TRP A 14 -3.86 22.39 -12.51
CA TRP A 14 -3.57 23.33 -13.60
C TRP A 14 -3.91 24.77 -13.23
N ALA A 15 -4.50 25.00 -12.06
CA ALA A 15 -4.77 26.36 -11.61
C ALA A 15 -3.48 27.18 -11.58
N PRO A 16 -3.54 28.46 -11.98
CA PRO A 16 -2.39 29.35 -11.85
C PRO A 16 -1.89 29.40 -10.41
N VAL A 17 -0.59 29.22 -10.22
CA VAL A 17 0.08 29.41 -8.93
C VAL A 17 0.98 30.64 -9.01
N PRO A 18 1.13 31.42 -7.93
CA PRO A 18 2.09 32.49 -7.86
C PRO A 18 3.52 31.95 -7.98
N PHE A 19 4.46 32.77 -8.40
CA PHE A 19 5.87 32.40 -8.51
C PHE A 19 6.69 32.86 -7.30
N ASP A 20 6.01 33.12 -6.18
CA ASP A 20 6.61 33.75 -5.01
C ASP A 20 7.69 32.86 -4.35
N ASP A 21 7.53 31.55 -4.47
CA ASP A 21 8.48 30.58 -3.90
C ASP A 21 9.62 30.22 -4.88
N LEU A 22 9.54 30.67 -6.14
CA LEU A 22 10.66 30.51 -7.06
C LEU A 22 11.83 31.42 -6.66
N PRO A 23 13.09 31.00 -6.88
CA PRO A 23 14.23 31.86 -6.62
C PRO A 23 14.08 33.22 -7.29
N ALA A 24 14.13 34.30 -6.51
CA ALA A 24 13.96 35.68 -7.02
C ALA A 24 14.90 35.98 -8.19
N GLY A 25 16.11 35.45 -8.18
CA GLY A 25 17.05 35.55 -9.28
C GLY A 25 16.55 34.93 -10.59
N LEU A 26 15.71 33.90 -10.57
CA LEU A 26 15.14 33.27 -11.77
C LEU A 26 14.09 34.18 -12.40
N THR A 27 13.16 34.71 -11.62
CA THR A 27 12.10 35.59 -12.08
C THR A 27 12.67 36.94 -12.56
N ASP A 28 13.64 37.49 -11.85
CA ASP A 28 14.33 38.71 -12.21
C ASP A 28 15.16 38.58 -13.50
N ALA A 29 15.87 37.48 -13.66
CA ALA A 29 16.62 37.21 -14.90
C ALA A 29 15.69 37.07 -16.10
N ALA A 30 14.54 36.36 -15.93
CA ALA A 30 13.54 36.25 -16.97
C ALA A 30 12.92 37.59 -17.35
N ALA A 31 12.60 38.43 -16.37
CA ALA A 31 12.07 39.77 -16.59
C ALA A 31 13.04 40.68 -17.40
N ARG A 32 14.33 40.51 -17.22
CA ARG A 32 15.38 41.21 -17.99
C ARG A 32 15.76 40.51 -19.30
N SER A 33 15.15 39.35 -19.62
CA SER A 33 15.54 38.53 -20.75
C SER A 33 17.01 38.07 -20.70
N ASP A 34 17.56 37.92 -19.50
CA ASP A 34 18.90 37.38 -19.26
C ASP A 34 18.90 35.87 -19.34
N TRP A 35 18.80 35.34 -20.55
CA TRP A 35 18.66 33.91 -20.82
C TRP A 35 19.83 33.07 -20.33
N PRO A 36 21.09 33.52 -20.38
CA PRO A 36 22.19 32.78 -19.73
C PRO A 36 21.98 32.59 -18.22
N ALA A 37 21.53 33.62 -17.50
CA ALA A 37 21.24 33.53 -16.07
C ALA A 37 20.02 32.67 -15.79
N VAL A 38 18.94 32.76 -16.58
CA VAL A 38 17.76 31.89 -16.51
C VAL A 38 18.19 30.43 -16.68
N LYS A 39 18.99 30.12 -17.69
CA LYS A 39 19.49 28.77 -17.97
C LYS A 39 20.31 28.22 -16.82
N ALA A 40 21.25 29.03 -16.27
CA ALA A 40 22.08 28.64 -15.15
C ALA A 40 21.24 28.31 -13.90
N GLN A 41 20.22 29.12 -13.61
CA GLN A 41 19.33 28.87 -12.45
C GLN A 41 18.40 27.69 -12.66
N LEU A 42 17.75 27.56 -13.82
CA LEU A 42 16.96 26.38 -14.15
C LEU A 42 17.81 25.11 -14.04
N ARG A 43 19.06 25.16 -14.52
CA ARG A 43 19.98 24.06 -14.36
C ARG A 43 20.25 23.72 -12.90
N THR A 44 20.50 24.72 -12.05
CA THR A 44 20.70 24.52 -10.61
C THR A 44 19.48 23.86 -9.96
N ILE A 45 18.28 24.29 -10.31
CA ILE A 45 17.01 23.72 -9.82
C ILE A 45 16.87 22.28 -10.30
N MET A 46 17.11 22.01 -11.59
CA MET A 46 17.02 20.66 -12.16
C MET A 46 18.10 19.72 -11.62
N ASP A 47 19.32 20.23 -11.40
CA ASP A 47 20.43 19.46 -10.82
C ASP A 47 20.20 19.13 -9.34
N SER A 48 19.35 19.93 -8.65
CA SER A 48 18.90 19.63 -7.29
C SER A 48 17.74 18.62 -7.24
N ASN A 49 17.30 18.08 -8.38
CA ASN A 49 16.15 17.19 -8.56
C ASN A 49 14.82 17.73 -8.00
N THR A 50 14.64 19.03 -8.07
CA THR A 50 13.45 19.67 -7.52
C THR A 50 12.35 19.90 -8.56
N THR A 51 12.44 19.32 -9.76
CA THR A 51 11.38 19.39 -10.77
C THR A 51 10.05 18.82 -10.29
N ASP A 52 10.12 17.75 -9.50
CA ASP A 52 8.96 17.16 -8.82
C ASP A 52 8.91 17.52 -7.33
N GLY A 53 9.82 18.38 -6.86
CA GLY A 53 10.05 18.73 -5.46
C GLY A 53 9.51 20.10 -5.08
N ALA A 54 10.35 20.90 -4.45
CA ALA A 54 9.96 22.13 -3.79
C ALA A 54 9.28 23.18 -4.70
N TYR A 55 9.54 23.15 -6.01
CA TYR A 55 8.99 24.13 -6.95
C TYR A 55 8.02 23.54 -7.99
N GLY A 56 7.74 22.26 -7.93
CA GLY A 56 6.87 21.48 -8.83
C GLY A 56 6.05 22.30 -9.84
N ARG A 57 4.81 22.64 -9.47
CA ARG A 57 3.87 23.35 -10.35
C ARG A 57 4.29 24.78 -10.69
N GLU A 58 4.94 25.50 -9.79
CA GLU A 58 5.39 26.87 -10.03
C GLU A 58 6.44 26.91 -11.13
N LEU A 59 7.45 26.05 -11.05
CA LEU A 59 8.49 25.93 -12.07
C LEU A 59 7.89 25.54 -13.43
N LEU A 60 6.96 24.59 -13.43
CA LEU A 60 6.28 24.14 -14.64
C LEU A 60 5.51 25.28 -15.30
N GLN A 61 4.71 26.01 -14.52
CA GLN A 61 3.95 27.15 -15.05
C GLN A 61 4.85 28.33 -15.44
N PHE A 62 5.95 28.55 -14.72
CA PHE A 62 6.94 29.57 -15.09
C PHE A 62 7.51 29.30 -16.49
N VAL A 63 8.00 28.07 -16.73
CA VAL A 63 8.60 27.68 -18.02
C VAL A 63 7.57 27.69 -19.16
N MET A 64 6.29 27.42 -18.90
CA MET A 64 5.22 27.49 -19.89
C MET A 64 4.83 28.93 -20.25
N LYS A 65 4.87 29.85 -19.30
CA LYS A 65 4.44 31.26 -19.50
C LYS A 65 5.55 32.17 -20.02
N VAL A 66 6.81 31.90 -19.69
CA VAL A 66 7.94 32.74 -20.09
C VAL A 66 8.32 32.44 -21.54
N PRO A 67 8.52 33.46 -22.39
CA PRO A 67 8.92 33.27 -23.80
C PRO A 67 10.40 32.88 -23.88
N LEU A 68 10.70 31.62 -23.60
CA LEU A 68 12.06 31.09 -23.63
C LEU A 68 12.59 31.04 -25.07
N PRO A 69 13.88 31.40 -25.31
CA PRO A 69 14.49 31.28 -26.62
C PRO A 69 14.63 29.78 -27.04
N SER A 70 14.83 29.57 -28.33
CA SER A 70 15.02 28.23 -28.92
C SER A 70 16.41 27.64 -28.58
N ASP A 71 16.85 27.76 -27.34
CA ASP A 71 18.05 27.13 -26.85
C ASP A 71 17.75 25.66 -26.55
N SER A 72 18.65 24.75 -26.93
CA SER A 72 18.43 23.28 -26.81
C SER A 72 18.12 22.83 -25.40
N VAL A 73 18.68 23.47 -24.36
CA VAL A 73 18.43 23.11 -22.95
C VAL A 73 17.06 23.62 -22.50
N LEU A 74 16.71 24.85 -22.85
CA LEU A 74 15.41 25.43 -22.50
C LEU A 74 14.26 24.74 -23.25
N VAL A 75 14.48 24.37 -24.49
CA VAL A 75 13.53 23.57 -25.29
C VAL A 75 13.31 22.19 -24.65
N ARG A 76 14.36 21.55 -24.14
CA ARG A 76 14.26 20.28 -23.42
C ARG A 76 13.42 20.40 -22.15
N TYR A 77 13.67 21.41 -21.33
CA TYR A 77 12.87 21.64 -20.12
C TYR A 77 11.40 21.85 -20.46
N ARG A 78 11.13 22.66 -21.49
CA ARG A 78 9.76 22.88 -21.97
C ARG A 78 9.11 21.58 -22.44
N ALA A 79 9.84 20.74 -23.15
CA ALA A 79 9.33 19.45 -23.62
C ALA A 79 8.97 18.50 -22.45
N SER A 80 9.82 18.39 -21.43
CA SER A 80 9.53 17.60 -20.22
C SER A 80 8.27 18.12 -19.53
N ILE A 81 8.14 19.44 -19.41
CA ILE A 81 6.99 20.09 -18.80
C ILE A 81 5.71 19.87 -19.61
N SER A 82 5.80 19.90 -20.94
CA SER A 82 4.66 19.61 -21.81
C SER A 82 4.12 18.18 -21.57
N VAL A 83 5.01 17.20 -21.36
CA VAL A 83 4.60 15.82 -20.96
C VAL A 83 3.87 15.83 -19.63
N ASP A 84 4.41 16.50 -18.62
CA ASP A 84 3.80 16.59 -17.29
C ASP A 84 2.42 17.20 -17.29
N HIS A 85 2.17 18.13 -18.21
CA HIS A 85 0.89 18.80 -18.38
C HIS A 85 -0.05 18.15 -19.40
N GLY A 86 0.45 17.19 -20.21
CA GLY A 86 -0.32 16.59 -21.29
C GLY A 86 -0.47 17.52 -22.52
N ASP A 87 0.42 18.48 -22.69
CA ASP A 87 0.49 19.33 -23.87
C ASP A 87 1.26 18.61 -24.99
N TRP A 88 0.58 17.68 -25.64
CA TRP A 88 1.17 16.84 -26.69
C TRP A 88 1.49 17.61 -27.96
N ASP A 89 0.73 18.69 -28.26
CA ASP A 89 0.96 19.54 -29.43
C ASP A 89 2.23 20.40 -29.23
N GLY A 90 2.42 20.99 -28.06
CA GLY A 90 3.63 21.71 -27.71
C GLY A 90 4.90 20.86 -27.73
N LEU A 91 4.74 19.54 -27.56
CA LEU A 91 5.83 18.57 -27.63
C LEU A 91 6.24 18.18 -29.06
N GLN A 92 5.38 18.37 -30.06
CA GLN A 92 5.52 17.79 -31.41
C GLN A 92 6.85 18.14 -32.08
N GLY A 93 7.25 19.42 -32.05
CA GLY A 93 8.51 19.87 -32.66
C GLY A 93 9.75 19.25 -32.05
N TYR A 94 9.72 18.97 -30.73
CA TYR A 94 10.81 18.33 -30.02
C TYR A 94 10.88 16.82 -30.32
N LEU A 95 9.74 16.15 -30.45
CA LEU A 95 9.67 14.72 -30.76
C LEU A 95 10.21 14.37 -32.16
N ALA A 96 10.29 15.34 -33.07
CA ALA A 96 10.89 15.17 -34.39
C ALA A 96 12.44 15.19 -34.37
N SER A 97 13.05 15.48 -33.21
CA SER A 97 14.51 15.49 -33.08
C SER A 97 15.06 14.07 -32.82
N ASP A 98 16.30 13.82 -33.26
CA ASP A 98 17.02 12.54 -33.05
C ASP A 98 17.67 12.44 -31.66
N LEU A 99 17.32 13.32 -30.73
CA LEU A 99 17.87 13.33 -29.40
C LEU A 99 17.35 12.15 -28.57
N ILE A 100 18.20 11.55 -27.73
CA ILE A 100 17.84 10.40 -26.87
C ILE A 100 16.68 10.77 -25.95
N GLU A 101 16.66 11.99 -25.42
CA GLU A 101 15.58 12.48 -24.56
C GLU A 101 14.23 12.57 -25.30
N ALA A 102 14.24 12.88 -26.59
CA ALA A 102 13.03 12.85 -27.40
C ALA A 102 12.46 11.42 -27.48
N ILE A 103 13.32 10.42 -27.59
CA ILE A 103 12.92 9.00 -27.60
C ILE A 103 12.29 8.60 -26.25
N GLU A 104 12.84 9.07 -25.14
CA GLU A 104 12.26 8.84 -23.80
C GLU A 104 10.88 9.48 -23.65
N LEU A 105 10.74 10.75 -24.06
CA LEU A 105 9.46 11.47 -24.02
C LEU A 105 8.40 10.86 -24.96
N VAL A 106 8.80 10.37 -26.12
CA VAL A 106 7.93 9.57 -27.00
C VAL A 106 7.47 8.30 -26.30
N GLY A 107 8.37 7.61 -25.61
CA GLY A 107 8.03 6.41 -24.83
C GLY A 107 6.99 6.68 -23.75
N ILE A 108 7.16 7.74 -22.98
CA ILE A 108 6.21 8.17 -21.94
C ILE A 108 4.85 8.55 -22.55
N ARG A 109 4.84 9.38 -23.58
CA ARG A 109 3.62 9.75 -24.31
C ARG A 109 2.86 8.52 -24.79
N ASP A 110 3.56 7.59 -25.42
CA ASP A 110 2.96 6.38 -25.98
C ASP A 110 2.40 5.44 -24.89
N ILE A 111 3.01 5.43 -23.71
CA ILE A 111 2.47 4.74 -22.53
C ILE A 111 1.17 5.41 -22.06
N ILE A 112 1.17 6.72 -21.90
CA ILE A 112 0.03 7.49 -21.40
C ILE A 112 -1.16 7.39 -22.36
N LEU A 113 -0.92 7.56 -23.66
CA LEU A 113 -1.97 7.56 -24.69
C LEU A 113 -2.34 6.16 -25.21
N ALA A 114 -1.73 5.11 -24.68
CA ALA A 114 -2.01 3.74 -25.14
C ALA A 114 -3.48 3.35 -24.92
N PRO A 115 -4.15 2.77 -25.97
CA PRO A 115 -5.51 2.25 -25.83
C PRO A 115 -5.58 1.08 -24.86
N LEU A 116 -6.78 0.79 -24.31
CA LEU A 116 -6.99 -0.23 -23.29
C LEU A 116 -6.59 -1.66 -23.72
N ASP A 117 -6.74 -2.00 -24.98
CA ASP A 117 -6.46 -3.32 -25.55
C ASP A 117 -4.99 -3.55 -25.90
N ARG A 118 -4.19 -2.50 -25.95
CA ARG A 118 -2.80 -2.58 -26.35
C ARG A 118 -1.92 -3.21 -25.27
N ARG A 119 -1.04 -4.12 -25.65
CA ARG A 119 -0.17 -4.88 -24.74
C ARG A 119 1.25 -4.32 -24.57
N ALA A 120 1.69 -3.45 -25.47
CA ALA A 120 2.94 -2.72 -25.37
C ALA A 120 2.97 -1.55 -26.37
N PRO A 121 3.58 -0.41 -26.03
CA PRO A 121 3.77 0.68 -26.99
C PRO A 121 4.81 0.29 -28.05
N PRO A 122 4.64 0.71 -29.31
CA PRO A 122 5.55 0.34 -30.41
C PRO A 122 6.96 0.91 -30.24
N SER A 123 7.07 2.05 -29.57
CA SER A 123 8.33 2.79 -29.38
C SER A 123 9.15 2.34 -28.17
N SER A 124 8.63 1.45 -27.31
CA SER A 124 9.32 1.04 -26.07
C SER A 124 10.39 -0.02 -26.34
N SER A 125 11.52 0.39 -26.90
CA SER A 125 12.71 -0.47 -26.99
C SER A 125 13.45 -0.59 -25.67
N ALA A 126 13.38 0.43 -24.79
CA ALA A 126 14.05 0.47 -23.50
C ALA A 126 13.34 -0.41 -22.46
N GLU A 127 14.11 -1.18 -21.69
CA GLU A 127 13.58 -2.07 -20.63
C GLU A 127 12.82 -1.29 -19.55
N HIS A 128 13.27 -0.07 -19.23
CA HIS A 128 12.60 0.83 -18.26
C HIS A 128 11.17 1.18 -18.72
N HIS A 129 10.99 1.60 -19.97
CA HIS A 129 9.65 1.91 -20.50
C HIS A 129 8.73 0.68 -20.51
N ARG A 130 9.28 -0.52 -20.76
CA ARG A 130 8.50 -1.76 -20.68
C ARG A 130 8.03 -2.05 -19.26
N ILE A 131 8.88 -1.81 -18.27
CA ILE A 131 8.52 -1.97 -16.85
C ILE A 131 7.42 -0.96 -16.47
N LEU A 132 7.60 0.32 -16.80
CA LEU A 132 6.59 1.34 -16.57
C LEU A 132 5.26 0.96 -17.24
N PHE A 133 5.29 0.54 -18.50
CA PHE A 133 4.08 0.11 -19.19
C PHE A 133 3.40 -1.08 -18.52
N GLU A 134 4.16 -2.06 -18.03
CA GLU A 134 3.61 -3.21 -17.31
C GLU A 134 2.98 -2.81 -15.97
N LEU A 135 3.54 -1.81 -15.27
CA LEU A 135 2.93 -1.24 -14.05
C LEU A 135 1.62 -0.52 -14.38
N TYR A 136 1.62 0.34 -15.42
CA TYR A 136 0.43 1.05 -15.89
C TYR A 136 -0.67 0.11 -16.39
N ASP A 137 -0.29 -1.05 -16.92
CA ASP A 137 -1.17 -2.10 -17.40
C ASP A 137 -1.59 -3.09 -16.30
N CYS A 138 -1.20 -2.82 -15.05
CA CYS A 138 -1.42 -3.69 -13.89
C CYS A 138 -0.90 -5.13 -14.10
N GLN A 139 0.14 -5.33 -14.94
CA GLN A 139 0.81 -6.60 -15.17
C GLN A 139 1.94 -6.82 -14.13
N PHE A 140 1.58 -6.77 -12.87
CA PHE A 140 2.54 -6.70 -11.76
C PHE A 140 3.52 -7.89 -11.74
N GLY A 141 3.07 -9.09 -12.03
CA GLY A 141 3.95 -10.27 -12.07
C GLY A 141 5.04 -10.16 -13.15
N ARG A 142 4.74 -9.54 -14.30
CA ARG A 142 5.74 -9.27 -15.35
C ARG A 142 6.72 -8.19 -14.91
N ALA A 143 6.22 -7.09 -14.35
CA ALA A 143 7.05 -6.00 -13.83
C ALA A 143 8.04 -6.51 -12.77
N VAL A 144 7.57 -7.28 -11.78
CA VAL A 144 8.43 -7.94 -10.78
C VAL A 144 9.48 -8.83 -11.44
N GLY A 145 9.09 -9.67 -12.40
CA GLY A 145 10.01 -10.54 -13.12
C GLY A 145 11.08 -9.77 -13.90
N ARG A 146 10.73 -8.63 -14.52
CA ARG A 146 11.69 -7.75 -15.21
C ARG A 146 12.62 -7.05 -14.26
N PHE A 147 12.10 -6.45 -13.19
CA PHE A 147 12.93 -5.82 -12.16
C PHE A 147 13.95 -6.79 -11.57
N ARG A 148 13.54 -8.02 -11.24
CA ARG A 148 14.46 -9.03 -10.70
C ARG A 148 15.56 -9.43 -11.68
N ARG A 149 15.28 -9.46 -12.99
CA ARG A 149 16.29 -9.67 -14.02
C ARG A 149 17.19 -8.45 -14.21
N TRP A 150 16.59 -7.27 -14.22
CA TRP A 150 17.30 -6.01 -14.40
C TRP A 150 18.25 -5.74 -13.23
N ALA A 151 17.79 -5.89 -11.99
CA ALA A 151 18.62 -5.71 -10.80
C ALA A 151 19.91 -6.55 -10.81
N ARG A 152 19.90 -7.74 -11.45
CA ARG A 152 21.12 -8.57 -11.60
C ARG A 152 22.10 -7.99 -12.62
N ARG A 153 21.66 -7.10 -13.50
CA ARG A 153 22.45 -6.49 -14.58
C ARG A 153 22.82 -5.04 -14.31
N MET A 154 22.20 -4.43 -13.31
CA MET A 154 22.32 -3.00 -13.02
C MET A 154 23.76 -2.48 -12.85
N PRO A 155 24.71 -3.17 -12.21
CA PRO A 155 26.08 -2.68 -12.11
C PRO A 155 26.76 -2.42 -13.47
N ALA A 156 26.26 -3.05 -14.55
CA ALA A 156 26.79 -2.90 -15.90
C ALA A 156 25.98 -1.92 -16.78
N PHE A 157 24.82 -1.45 -16.32
CA PHE A 157 23.82 -0.75 -17.14
C PHE A 157 23.47 0.68 -16.69
N TYR A 158 24.10 1.24 -15.66
CA TYR A 158 24.14 2.68 -15.46
C TYR A 158 25.43 3.26 -16.07
N PRO A 159 25.55 3.24 -17.39
CA PRO A 159 26.58 4.03 -18.00
C PRO A 159 26.11 5.48 -17.97
N GLU A 160 27.04 6.31 -17.77
CA GLU A 160 27.11 7.74 -18.03
C GLU A 160 26.41 8.22 -19.31
N VAL A 161 25.88 7.29 -20.11
CA VAL A 161 25.42 7.46 -21.49
C VAL A 161 23.94 7.87 -21.63
N LEU A 162 23.07 7.66 -20.61
CA LEU A 162 21.65 7.98 -20.79
C LEU A 162 21.35 9.49 -20.82
N TRP A 163 22.26 10.34 -20.35
CA TRP A 163 22.04 11.79 -20.31
C TRP A 163 23.14 12.64 -20.99
N GLY A 164 24.16 12.05 -21.60
CA GLY A 164 25.13 12.71 -22.47
C GLY A 164 25.72 14.04 -21.90
N ARG A 165 25.93 14.12 -20.58
CA ARG A 165 26.31 15.36 -19.91
C ARG A 165 27.53 15.14 -19.03
N ASP A 166 28.65 15.62 -19.50
CA ASP A 166 29.93 15.68 -18.78
C ASP A 166 29.91 16.63 -17.55
N ASP A 167 28.76 17.28 -17.29
CA ASP A 167 28.67 18.43 -16.40
C ASP A 167 27.72 18.27 -15.20
N ILE A 168 27.03 17.13 -15.05
CA ILE A 168 26.21 16.83 -13.86
C ILE A 168 27.03 16.01 -12.85
N PRO A 169 27.05 16.40 -11.57
CA PRO A 169 27.67 15.56 -10.55
C PRO A 169 27.03 14.19 -10.52
N VAL A 170 27.71 13.21 -11.09
CA VAL A 170 27.27 11.79 -11.22
C VAL A 170 26.67 11.24 -9.91
N GLY A 171 27.16 11.69 -8.76
CA GLY A 171 26.70 11.23 -7.46
C GLY A 171 25.26 11.63 -7.09
N ARG A 172 24.73 12.79 -7.54
CA ARG A 172 23.35 13.22 -7.22
C ARG A 172 22.33 12.54 -8.14
N HIS A 173 22.63 12.54 -9.43
CA HIS A 173 21.77 11.88 -10.42
C HIS A 173 21.62 10.38 -10.14
N MET A 174 22.71 9.72 -9.77
CA MET A 174 22.69 8.31 -9.40
C MET A 174 21.87 8.03 -8.13
N ARG A 175 21.85 8.94 -7.16
CA ARG A 175 21.00 8.81 -5.96
C ARG A 175 19.53 8.89 -6.31
N TYR A 176 19.15 9.85 -7.11
CA TYR A 176 17.75 10.02 -7.56
C TYR A 176 17.25 8.81 -8.36
N ARG A 177 18.06 8.32 -9.32
CA ARG A 177 17.70 7.10 -10.07
C ARG A 177 17.56 5.87 -9.17
N ARG A 178 18.44 5.72 -8.19
CA ARG A 178 18.31 4.65 -7.19
C ARG A 178 17.04 4.78 -6.36
N LEU A 179 16.68 6.00 -5.97
CA LEU A 179 15.43 6.28 -5.26
C LEU A 179 14.22 5.87 -6.12
N GLN A 180 14.12 6.35 -7.36
CA GLN A 180 13.04 6.00 -8.28
C GLN A 180 12.96 4.48 -8.49
N ASP A 181 14.09 3.83 -8.76
CA ASP A 181 14.13 2.38 -8.95
C ASP A 181 13.68 1.61 -7.70
N ALA A 182 14.12 2.05 -6.52
CA ALA A 182 13.72 1.41 -5.26
C ALA A 182 12.21 1.56 -5.03
N VAL A 183 11.64 2.75 -5.27
CA VAL A 183 10.19 2.99 -5.15
C VAL A 183 9.39 2.16 -6.14
N LEU A 184 9.74 2.18 -7.44
CA LEU A 184 9.02 1.42 -8.46
C LEU A 184 9.10 -0.10 -8.21
N ARG A 185 10.24 -0.59 -7.72
CA ARG A 185 10.39 -1.98 -7.32
C ARG A 185 9.58 -2.31 -6.08
N ALA A 186 9.56 -1.42 -5.08
CA ALA A 186 8.73 -1.58 -3.89
C ALA A 186 7.24 -1.67 -4.27
N VAL A 187 6.77 -0.79 -5.16
CA VAL A 187 5.41 -0.81 -5.71
C VAL A 187 5.13 -2.13 -6.44
N ALA A 188 6.02 -2.55 -7.34
CA ALA A 188 5.84 -3.82 -8.08
C ALA A 188 5.76 -5.02 -7.13
N GLU A 189 6.65 -5.11 -6.14
CA GLU A 189 6.67 -6.18 -5.15
C GLU A 189 5.46 -6.12 -4.21
N ALA A 190 4.97 -4.93 -3.85
CA ALA A 190 3.77 -4.79 -3.03
C ALA A 190 2.50 -5.30 -3.73
N HIS A 191 2.40 -5.09 -5.04
CA HIS A 191 1.25 -5.51 -5.82
C HIS A 191 1.33 -6.94 -6.35
N GLY A 192 2.51 -7.38 -6.78
CA GLY A 192 2.67 -8.63 -7.52
C GLY A 192 3.77 -9.57 -7.00
N GLY A 193 4.37 -9.26 -5.86
CA GLY A 193 5.49 -10.01 -5.33
C GLY A 193 5.39 -10.30 -3.83
N SER A 194 6.43 -9.92 -3.11
CA SER A 194 6.63 -10.22 -1.70
C SER A 194 6.58 -8.94 -0.86
N LEU A 195 5.65 -8.86 0.10
CA LEU A 195 5.54 -7.72 1.01
C LEU A 195 6.80 -7.49 1.87
N PRO A 196 7.50 -8.52 2.41
CA PRO A 196 8.79 -8.31 3.06
C PRO A 196 9.83 -7.64 2.17
N VAL A 197 9.87 -7.97 0.87
CA VAL A 197 10.78 -7.34 -0.09
C VAL A 197 10.33 -5.91 -0.40
N ALA A 198 9.02 -5.69 -0.56
CA ALA A 198 8.46 -4.36 -0.77
C ALA A 198 8.78 -3.42 0.41
N GLU A 199 8.60 -3.88 1.65
CA GLU A 199 8.91 -3.12 2.86
C GLU A 199 10.40 -2.76 2.94
N ALA A 200 11.29 -3.73 2.68
CA ALA A 200 12.73 -3.48 2.69
C ALA A 200 13.16 -2.46 1.62
N LEU A 201 12.60 -2.54 0.41
CA LEU A 201 12.87 -1.59 -0.67
C LEU A 201 12.30 -0.20 -0.38
N ALA A 202 11.13 -0.11 0.23
CA ALA A 202 10.53 1.15 0.64
C ALA A 202 11.37 1.82 1.76
N ALA A 203 11.82 1.06 2.74
CA ALA A 203 12.72 1.54 3.78
C ALA A 203 14.07 2.00 3.20
N GLU A 204 14.67 1.25 2.25
CA GLU A 204 15.87 1.64 1.51
C GLU A 204 15.65 2.98 0.77
N ALA A 205 14.54 3.11 0.04
CA ALA A 205 14.18 4.32 -0.67
C ALA A 205 14.11 5.53 0.27
N GLY A 206 13.52 5.36 1.46
CA GLY A 206 13.46 6.40 2.49
C GLY A 206 14.83 6.93 2.95
N THR A 207 15.92 6.18 2.73
CA THR A 207 17.30 6.59 3.06
C THR A 207 18.05 7.22 1.89
N LEU A 208 17.57 7.06 0.66
CA LEU A 208 18.29 7.46 -0.55
C LEU A 208 18.01 8.91 -0.98
N GLY A 209 16.84 9.45 -0.63
CA GLY A 209 16.38 10.75 -1.08
C GLY A 209 16.65 11.90 -0.10
N ASP A 210 16.57 13.14 -0.61
CA ASP A 210 16.47 14.34 0.21
C ASP A 210 15.08 14.38 0.88
N GLU A 211 14.96 15.06 2.04
CA GLU A 211 13.68 15.22 2.74
C GLU A 211 12.59 15.90 1.91
N ARG A 212 12.98 16.61 0.87
CA ARG A 212 12.09 17.31 -0.05
C ARG A 212 11.62 16.48 -1.24
N GLU A 213 12.19 15.30 -1.47
CA GLU A 213 11.84 14.47 -2.62
C GLU A 213 10.52 13.73 -2.40
N PRO A 214 9.52 13.92 -3.29
CA PRO A 214 8.20 13.30 -3.15
C PRO A 214 8.21 11.79 -3.15
N GLN A 215 9.13 11.16 -3.87
CA GLN A 215 9.29 9.72 -3.93
C GLN A 215 9.65 9.13 -2.56
N ARG A 216 10.26 9.92 -1.67
CA ARG A 216 10.54 9.53 -0.30
C ARG A 216 9.25 9.40 0.53
N ASP A 217 8.29 10.30 0.32
CA ASP A 217 6.98 10.21 0.98
C ASP A 217 6.18 9.00 0.46
N VAL A 218 6.25 8.73 -0.85
CA VAL A 218 5.68 7.49 -1.42
C VAL A 218 6.27 6.26 -0.76
N ALA A 219 7.59 6.23 -0.62
CA ALA A 219 8.28 5.12 0.01
C ALA A 219 7.85 4.96 1.48
N HIS A 220 7.79 6.06 2.23
CA HIS A 220 7.36 6.07 3.62
C HIS A 220 5.93 5.57 3.80
N ASP A 221 5.00 6.11 3.02
CA ASP A 221 3.59 5.72 3.11
C ASP A 221 3.38 4.27 2.65
N LEU A 222 4.09 3.85 1.59
CA LEU A 222 4.08 2.46 1.14
C LEU A 222 4.63 1.52 2.22
N GLU A 223 5.71 1.88 2.90
CA GLU A 223 6.27 1.10 4.01
C GLU A 223 5.24 0.90 5.12
N ILE A 224 4.55 1.97 5.55
CA ILE A 224 3.50 1.92 6.58
C ILE A 224 2.37 0.98 6.14
N MET A 225 1.88 1.14 4.91
CA MET A 225 0.76 0.36 4.39
C MET A 225 1.13 -1.11 4.17
N VAL A 226 2.32 -1.40 3.67
CA VAL A 226 2.83 -2.76 3.49
C VAL A 226 3.04 -3.44 4.84
N ARG A 227 3.59 -2.73 5.83
CA ARG A 227 3.71 -3.23 7.20
C ARG A 227 2.33 -3.57 7.79
N HIS A 228 1.32 -2.72 7.54
CA HIS A 228 -0.05 -3.01 7.94
C HIS A 228 -0.61 -4.27 7.25
N ALA A 229 -0.41 -4.40 5.95
CA ALA A 229 -0.82 -5.59 5.18
C ALA A 229 -0.18 -6.89 5.71
N ARG A 230 1.03 -6.80 6.30
CA ARG A 230 1.75 -7.89 6.96
C ARG A 230 1.29 -8.18 8.39
N GLY A 231 0.28 -7.48 8.89
CA GLY A 231 -0.26 -7.68 10.24
C GLY A 231 0.22 -6.66 11.28
N GLY A 232 1.10 -5.72 10.94
CA GLY A 232 1.54 -4.64 11.80
C GLY A 232 0.43 -3.63 12.08
N ARG A 233 0.65 -2.70 13.01
CA ARG A 233 -0.29 -1.60 13.25
C ARG A 233 -0.17 -0.56 12.15
N LEU A 234 -1.29 0.07 11.80
CA LEU A 234 -1.29 1.25 10.93
C LEU A 234 -0.94 2.46 11.81
N GLU A 235 0.35 2.71 11.96
CA GLU A 235 0.90 3.80 12.78
C GLU A 235 1.78 4.69 11.91
N GLY A 236 1.72 5.99 12.14
CA GLY A 236 2.45 7.01 11.37
C GLY A 236 1.51 7.97 10.66
N GLU A 237 2.04 9.10 10.24
CA GLU A 237 1.32 10.07 9.41
C GLU A 237 1.55 9.72 7.92
N LEU A 238 0.46 9.58 7.18
CA LEU A 238 0.51 9.45 5.73
C LEU A 238 0.59 10.86 5.12
N GLY A 239 1.74 11.20 4.57
CA GLY A 239 2.03 12.55 4.03
C GLY A 239 1.60 12.74 2.58
N LEU A 240 1.47 11.63 1.85
CA LEU A 240 1.33 11.63 0.40
C LEU A 240 0.10 12.40 -0.10
N LEU A 241 -1.08 12.15 0.48
CA LEU A 241 -2.31 12.84 0.05
C LEU A 241 -2.23 14.35 0.28
N ARG A 242 -1.59 14.79 1.37
CA ARG A 242 -1.36 16.21 1.64
C ARG A 242 -0.40 16.82 0.64
N ARG A 243 0.69 16.10 0.29
CA ARG A 243 1.67 16.57 -0.68
C ARG A 243 1.07 16.68 -2.08
N ILE A 244 0.31 15.69 -2.54
CA ILE A 244 -0.39 15.72 -3.83
C ILE A 244 -1.36 16.93 -3.89
N ALA A 245 -2.01 17.25 -2.78
CA ALA A 245 -2.93 18.38 -2.69
C ALA A 245 -2.24 19.73 -2.48
N SER A 246 -0.94 19.77 -2.21
CA SER A 246 -0.21 21.04 -2.02
C SER A 246 -0.13 21.86 -3.29
N PRO A 247 -0.26 23.19 -3.24
CA PRO A 247 0.02 24.09 -4.37
C PRO A 247 1.42 23.94 -4.94
N THR A 248 2.42 23.72 -4.10
CA THR A 248 3.82 23.46 -4.45
C THR A 248 4.13 21.96 -4.60
N GLY A 249 3.09 21.14 -4.73
CA GLY A 249 3.22 19.69 -4.82
C GLY A 249 3.65 19.20 -6.19
N LEU A 250 3.48 17.90 -6.37
CA LEU A 250 3.87 17.18 -7.59
C LEU A 250 3.23 17.76 -8.84
N SER A 251 3.90 17.56 -9.98
CA SER A 251 3.30 17.77 -11.31
C SER A 251 2.02 16.93 -11.48
N PRO A 252 1.12 17.29 -12.41
CA PRO A 252 -0.07 16.47 -12.66
C PRO A 252 0.26 15.01 -12.95
N LEU A 253 1.24 14.74 -13.81
CA LEU A 253 1.66 13.37 -14.11
C LEU A 253 2.26 12.68 -12.89
N GLY A 254 3.17 13.33 -12.18
CA GLY A 254 3.77 12.80 -10.96
C GLY A 254 2.73 12.52 -9.87
N SER A 255 1.73 13.40 -9.69
CA SER A 255 0.61 13.21 -8.76
C SER A 255 -0.22 11.97 -9.11
N TRP A 256 -0.45 11.72 -10.40
CA TRP A 256 -1.16 10.52 -10.85
C TRP A 256 -0.32 9.25 -10.66
N GLU A 257 0.95 9.26 -11.04
CA GLU A 257 1.86 8.11 -10.89
C GLU A 257 1.94 7.66 -9.44
N VAL A 258 2.13 8.61 -8.55
CA VAL A 258 2.25 8.38 -7.12
C VAL A 258 0.95 7.88 -6.51
N SER A 259 -0.18 8.55 -6.78
CA SER A 259 -1.47 8.12 -6.25
C SER A 259 -1.87 6.74 -6.76
N SER A 260 -1.63 6.44 -8.03
CA SER A 260 -1.94 5.13 -8.62
C SER A 260 -1.11 3.99 -8.02
N SER A 261 0.12 4.27 -7.59
CA SER A 261 1.04 3.29 -7.01
C SER A 261 0.56 2.73 -5.68
N VAL A 262 -0.15 3.51 -4.87
CA VAL A 262 -0.63 3.11 -3.55
C VAL A 262 -2.15 2.96 -3.47
N MET A 263 -2.86 3.16 -4.58
CA MET A 263 -4.32 3.22 -4.65
C MET A 263 -5.04 2.06 -3.93
N PRO A 264 -4.70 0.77 -4.14
CA PRO A 264 -5.40 -0.32 -3.47
C PRO A 264 -5.28 -0.26 -1.95
N PHE A 265 -4.15 0.22 -1.43
CA PHE A 265 -3.89 0.27 0.00
C PHE A 265 -4.70 1.36 0.73
N PHE A 266 -5.19 2.37 0.01
CA PHE A 266 -6.12 3.35 0.59
C PHE A 266 -7.44 2.72 1.07
N SER A 267 -7.75 1.49 0.63
CA SER A 267 -8.88 0.73 1.19
C SER A 267 -8.74 0.35 2.66
N TYR A 268 -7.55 0.50 3.25
CA TYR A 268 -7.36 0.35 4.71
C TYR A 268 -7.80 1.58 5.50
N LEU A 269 -8.03 2.72 4.83
CA LEU A 269 -8.41 3.99 5.43
C LEU A 269 -9.93 4.16 5.30
N ASP A 270 -10.61 4.28 6.42
CA ASP A 270 -12.06 4.46 6.47
C ASP A 270 -12.44 5.98 6.46
N ASP A 271 -11.71 6.79 5.67
CA ASP A 271 -11.81 8.26 5.68
C ASP A 271 -12.13 8.87 4.31
N GLY A 272 -12.49 8.05 3.32
CA GLY A 272 -12.75 8.51 1.96
C GLY A 272 -11.50 8.76 1.10
N SER A 273 -10.30 8.47 1.61
CA SER A 273 -9.02 8.67 0.89
C SER A 273 -8.99 7.97 -0.46
N LEU A 274 -9.55 6.76 -0.56
CA LEU A 274 -9.59 6.00 -1.82
C LEU A 274 -10.41 6.72 -2.89
N GLU A 275 -11.62 7.20 -2.56
CA GLU A 275 -12.46 7.93 -3.53
C GLU A 275 -11.83 9.27 -3.90
N TRP A 276 -11.28 9.99 -2.93
CA TRP A 276 -10.61 11.27 -3.14
C TRP A 276 -9.43 11.14 -4.12
N ALA A 277 -8.51 10.19 -3.86
CA ALA A 277 -7.35 9.95 -4.71
C ALA A 277 -7.76 9.49 -6.13
N ALA A 278 -8.78 8.63 -6.24
CA ALA A 278 -9.28 8.17 -7.51
C ALA A 278 -9.96 9.28 -8.33
N ARG A 279 -10.67 10.22 -7.69
CA ARG A 279 -11.26 11.41 -8.36
C ARG A 279 -10.18 12.36 -8.84
N LEU A 280 -9.16 12.63 -8.03
CA LEU A 280 -8.01 13.42 -8.46
C LEU A 280 -7.35 12.76 -9.67
N GLY A 281 -7.08 11.46 -9.60
CA GLY A 281 -6.52 10.69 -10.72
C GLY A 281 -7.39 10.75 -11.98
N GLN A 282 -8.73 10.75 -11.84
CA GLN A 282 -9.65 10.91 -12.97
C GLN A 282 -9.51 12.28 -13.64
N ASN A 283 -9.43 13.36 -12.87
CA ASN A 283 -9.26 14.70 -13.40
C ASN A 283 -7.93 14.84 -14.17
N ILE A 284 -6.86 14.29 -13.60
CA ILE A 284 -5.55 14.27 -14.26
C ILE A 284 -5.62 13.45 -15.55
N ALA A 285 -6.17 12.23 -15.48
CA ALA A 285 -6.27 11.32 -16.61
C ALA A 285 -7.09 11.89 -17.79
N MET A 286 -8.14 12.65 -17.49
CA MET A 286 -8.94 13.34 -18.51
C MET A 286 -8.11 14.41 -19.24
N ARG A 287 -7.36 15.25 -18.51
CA ARG A 287 -6.55 16.30 -19.11
C ARG A 287 -5.33 15.77 -19.84
N LEU A 288 -4.71 14.70 -19.34
CA LEU A 288 -3.64 13.99 -20.04
C LEU A 288 -4.13 13.22 -21.28
N GLY A 289 -5.44 13.07 -21.45
CA GLY A 289 -6.02 12.29 -22.55
C GLY A 289 -5.74 10.77 -22.42
N SER A 290 -5.40 10.26 -21.23
CA SER A 290 -5.02 8.87 -21.02
C SER A 290 -6.24 7.93 -20.88
N PRO A 291 -6.54 7.04 -21.85
CA PRO A 291 -7.66 6.12 -21.75
C PRO A 291 -7.52 5.13 -20.60
N ARG A 292 -6.28 4.67 -20.33
CA ARG A 292 -5.98 3.71 -19.26
C ARG A 292 -6.18 4.31 -17.89
N ALA A 293 -5.60 5.49 -17.65
CA ALA A 293 -5.71 6.18 -16.39
C ALA A 293 -7.16 6.59 -16.09
N GLN A 294 -7.93 7.02 -17.09
CA GLN A 294 -9.37 7.29 -16.96
C GLN A 294 -10.16 6.04 -16.57
N PHE A 295 -9.88 4.92 -17.22
CA PHE A 295 -10.52 3.64 -16.90
C PHE A 295 -10.17 3.18 -15.48
N GLN A 296 -8.90 3.21 -15.10
CA GLN A 296 -8.43 2.84 -13.77
C GLN A 296 -9.06 3.72 -12.69
N SER A 297 -9.04 5.04 -12.86
CA SER A 297 -9.61 5.98 -11.88
C SER A 297 -11.12 5.75 -11.68
N ARG A 298 -11.89 5.58 -12.76
CA ARG A 298 -13.32 5.23 -12.67
C ARG A 298 -13.53 3.90 -11.94
N THR A 299 -12.67 2.93 -12.18
CA THR A 299 -12.74 1.63 -11.51
C THR A 299 -12.47 1.77 -10.01
N TRP A 300 -11.53 2.59 -9.60
CA TRP A 300 -11.23 2.83 -8.18
C TRP A 300 -12.31 3.68 -7.49
N ILE A 301 -12.93 4.64 -8.19
CA ILE A 301 -14.12 5.34 -7.67
C ILE A 301 -15.25 4.34 -7.41
N ALA A 302 -15.49 3.41 -8.35
CA ALA A 302 -16.48 2.36 -8.16
C ALA A 302 -16.12 1.45 -6.97
N ALA A 303 -14.82 1.11 -6.80
CA ALA A 303 -14.35 0.32 -5.67
C ALA A 303 -14.63 0.99 -4.33
N ALA A 304 -14.30 2.28 -4.20
CA ALA A 304 -14.57 3.05 -2.98
C ALA A 304 -16.07 3.07 -2.65
N ARG A 305 -16.91 3.37 -3.64
CA ARG A 305 -18.35 3.44 -3.46
C ARG A 305 -19.00 2.09 -3.14
N ILE A 306 -18.51 0.99 -3.71
CA ILE A 306 -18.95 -0.36 -3.35
C ILE A 306 -18.54 -0.67 -1.90
N ALA A 307 -17.36 -0.27 -1.48
CA ALA A 307 -16.93 -0.42 -0.08
C ALA A 307 -17.85 0.37 0.88
N ASP A 308 -18.37 1.51 0.44
CA ASP A 308 -19.36 2.33 1.16
C ASP A 308 -20.82 1.80 1.03
N GLY A 309 -21.00 0.61 0.45
CA GLY A 309 -22.31 -0.06 0.34
C GLY A 309 -23.18 0.39 -0.84
N LYS A 310 -22.62 1.11 -1.84
CA LYS A 310 -23.36 1.45 -3.05
C LYS A 310 -23.56 0.25 -3.96
N SER A 311 -24.70 0.22 -4.65
CA SER A 311 -25.08 -0.86 -5.57
C SER A 311 -24.24 -0.84 -6.87
N ALA A 312 -24.24 -1.97 -7.59
CA ALA A 312 -23.59 -2.09 -8.89
C ALA A 312 -24.09 -1.06 -9.91
N ASP A 313 -25.38 -0.75 -9.91
CA ASP A 313 -26.00 0.20 -10.84
C ASP A 313 -25.59 1.65 -10.50
N GLU A 314 -25.56 2.01 -9.22
CA GLU A 314 -25.14 3.35 -8.77
C GLU A 314 -23.69 3.68 -9.16
N VAL A 315 -22.82 2.66 -9.27
CA VAL A 315 -21.41 2.84 -9.65
C VAL A 315 -21.15 2.60 -11.15
N GLY A 316 -22.16 2.23 -11.93
CA GLY A 316 -22.02 1.95 -13.35
C GLY A 316 -21.16 0.73 -13.68
N LEU A 317 -21.15 -0.28 -12.81
CA LEU A 317 -20.28 -1.46 -12.91
C LEU A 317 -20.44 -2.23 -14.23
N ALA A 318 -21.64 -2.30 -14.78
CA ALA A 318 -21.91 -2.96 -16.07
C ALA A 318 -21.11 -2.31 -17.21
N GLY A 319 -21.04 -0.98 -17.25
CA GLY A 319 -20.24 -0.22 -18.22
C GLY A 319 -18.74 -0.46 -18.08
N LEU A 320 -18.22 -0.50 -16.84
CA LEU A 320 -16.83 -0.82 -16.56
C LEU A 320 -16.47 -2.25 -17.00
N LEU A 321 -17.33 -3.22 -16.73
CA LEU A 321 -17.16 -4.61 -17.17
C LEU A 321 -17.19 -4.74 -18.69
N ALA A 322 -18.04 -3.97 -19.37
CA ALA A 322 -18.10 -3.95 -20.83
C ALA A 322 -16.80 -3.45 -21.44
N GLN A 323 -16.23 -2.35 -20.90
CA GLN A 323 -14.94 -1.83 -21.33
C GLN A 323 -13.78 -2.79 -20.98
N ALA A 324 -13.85 -3.42 -19.81
CA ALA A 324 -12.84 -4.39 -19.37
C ALA A 324 -12.74 -5.62 -20.29
N ARG A 325 -13.80 -6.02 -20.99
CA ARG A 325 -13.77 -7.19 -21.90
C ARG A 325 -12.71 -7.08 -22.97
N GLY A 326 -12.54 -5.91 -23.58
CA GLY A 326 -11.52 -5.63 -24.59
C GLY A 326 -10.16 -5.24 -24.01
N ALA A 327 -10.09 -4.88 -22.72
CA ALA A 327 -8.88 -4.36 -22.12
C ALA A 327 -7.79 -5.43 -21.93
N ALA A 328 -6.56 -4.97 -21.77
CA ALA A 328 -5.42 -5.82 -21.40
C ALA A 328 -5.67 -6.57 -20.08
N PRO A 329 -5.06 -7.76 -19.90
CA PRO A 329 -5.41 -8.66 -18.78
C PRO A 329 -5.33 -8.00 -17.39
N GLY A 330 -4.33 -7.16 -17.11
CA GLY A 330 -4.18 -6.51 -15.83
C GLY A 330 -5.30 -5.55 -15.49
N LEU A 331 -5.79 -4.82 -16.47
CA LEU A 331 -6.88 -3.85 -16.31
C LEU A 331 -8.24 -4.50 -16.05
N ARG A 332 -8.39 -5.80 -16.31
CA ARG A 332 -9.63 -6.56 -16.05
C ARG A 332 -9.79 -6.96 -14.58
N VAL A 333 -8.69 -7.00 -13.83
CA VAL A 333 -8.65 -7.60 -12.48
C VAL A 333 -9.62 -6.91 -11.53
N VAL A 334 -9.51 -5.58 -11.40
CA VAL A 334 -10.33 -4.84 -10.43
C VAL A 334 -11.82 -4.88 -10.80
N PRO A 335 -12.26 -4.58 -12.04
CA PRO A 335 -13.67 -4.70 -12.40
C PRO A 335 -14.28 -6.09 -12.13
N LEU A 336 -13.52 -7.16 -12.40
CA LEU A 336 -13.98 -8.53 -12.12
C LEU A 336 -14.07 -8.80 -10.62
N LEU A 337 -13.13 -8.27 -9.84
CA LEU A 337 -13.17 -8.36 -8.38
C LEU A 337 -14.38 -7.59 -7.82
N LEU A 338 -14.65 -6.39 -8.32
CA LEU A 338 -15.83 -5.60 -7.92
C LEU A 338 -17.14 -6.33 -8.22
N ARG A 339 -17.23 -6.99 -9.38
CA ARG A 339 -18.39 -7.84 -9.68
C ARG A 339 -18.55 -8.96 -8.64
N ALA A 340 -17.48 -9.61 -8.28
CA ALA A 340 -17.50 -10.67 -7.27
C ALA A 340 -17.90 -10.13 -5.89
N LEU A 341 -17.36 -8.97 -5.48
CA LEU A 341 -17.70 -8.31 -4.21
C LEU A 341 -19.16 -7.90 -4.11
N VAL A 342 -19.81 -7.55 -5.23
CA VAL A 342 -21.24 -7.20 -5.24
C VAL A 342 -22.12 -8.45 -5.31
N SER A 343 -21.74 -9.44 -6.12
CA SER A 343 -22.56 -10.64 -6.33
C SER A 343 -22.50 -11.64 -5.19
N HIS A 344 -21.39 -11.66 -4.45
CA HIS A 344 -21.03 -12.67 -3.46
C HIS A 344 -21.08 -14.12 -3.99
N ARG A 345 -20.94 -14.31 -5.32
CA ARG A 345 -20.98 -15.63 -5.95
C ARG A 345 -19.59 -16.24 -6.06
N PRO A 346 -19.38 -17.49 -5.62
CA PRO A 346 -18.09 -18.16 -5.73
C PRO A 346 -17.53 -18.20 -7.16
N GLU A 347 -18.39 -18.30 -8.18
CA GLU A 347 -18.00 -18.32 -9.59
C GLU A 347 -17.33 -17.00 -10.00
N ASP A 348 -17.85 -15.86 -9.56
CA ASP A 348 -17.31 -14.55 -9.88
C ASP A 348 -15.94 -14.36 -9.20
N PHE A 349 -15.76 -14.85 -7.97
CA PHE A 349 -14.46 -14.84 -7.31
C PHE A 349 -13.44 -15.75 -7.99
N ARG A 350 -13.85 -16.91 -8.56
CA ARG A 350 -12.94 -17.76 -9.36
C ARG A 350 -12.48 -17.05 -10.62
N ILE A 351 -13.38 -16.32 -11.28
CA ILE A 351 -13.04 -15.53 -12.47
C ILE A 351 -12.06 -14.41 -12.09
N ALA A 352 -12.33 -13.69 -11.00
CA ALA A 352 -11.45 -12.64 -10.50
C ALA A 352 -10.06 -13.17 -10.10
N GLU A 353 -10.00 -14.32 -9.40
CA GLU A 353 -8.74 -15.01 -9.05
C GLU A 353 -7.94 -15.37 -10.29
N SER A 354 -8.58 -15.98 -11.28
CA SER A 354 -7.92 -16.38 -12.53
C SER A 354 -7.34 -15.16 -13.27
N ALA A 355 -8.07 -14.06 -13.36
CA ALA A 355 -7.59 -12.81 -13.94
C ALA A 355 -6.42 -12.22 -13.15
N ALA A 356 -6.53 -12.20 -11.82
CA ALA A 356 -5.47 -11.73 -10.93
C ALA A 356 -4.19 -12.55 -11.07
N ARG A 357 -4.31 -13.87 -11.18
CA ARG A 357 -3.18 -14.78 -11.40
C ARG A 357 -2.50 -14.54 -12.77
N GLN A 358 -3.28 -14.32 -13.83
CA GLN A 358 -2.74 -13.99 -15.14
C GLN A 358 -1.96 -12.67 -15.14
N ALA A 359 -2.45 -11.67 -14.43
CA ALA A 359 -1.79 -10.38 -14.27
C ALA A 359 -0.64 -10.40 -13.27
N GLY A 360 -0.55 -11.45 -12.43
CA GLY A 360 0.36 -11.51 -11.30
C GLY A 360 0.02 -10.48 -10.21
N SER A 361 -1.25 -10.14 -10.04
CA SER A 361 -1.74 -9.28 -8.97
C SER A 361 -1.97 -10.09 -7.71
N VAL A 362 -0.96 -10.16 -6.85
CA VAL A 362 -0.98 -10.98 -5.63
C VAL A 362 -2.06 -10.52 -4.66
N TRP A 363 -2.19 -9.21 -4.43
CA TRP A 363 -3.21 -8.69 -3.52
C TRP A 363 -4.64 -9.11 -3.94
N ALA A 364 -4.94 -9.04 -5.24
CA ALA A 364 -6.26 -9.42 -5.75
C ALA A 364 -6.49 -10.94 -5.69
N GLN A 365 -5.43 -11.75 -5.88
CA GLN A 365 -5.49 -13.20 -5.67
C GLN A 365 -5.79 -13.52 -4.22
N VAL A 366 -5.06 -12.91 -3.28
CA VAL A 366 -5.29 -13.11 -1.83
C VAL A 366 -6.70 -12.73 -1.46
N THR A 367 -7.20 -11.60 -1.94
CA THR A 367 -8.59 -11.15 -1.72
C THR A 367 -9.60 -12.18 -2.22
N ALA A 368 -9.51 -12.56 -3.50
CA ALA A 368 -10.44 -13.49 -4.13
C ALA A 368 -10.40 -14.89 -3.48
N LEU A 369 -9.20 -15.40 -3.17
CA LEU A 369 -9.05 -16.70 -2.50
C LEU A 369 -9.58 -16.68 -1.06
N THR A 370 -9.43 -15.57 -0.33
CA THR A 370 -9.99 -15.44 1.02
C THR A 370 -11.51 -15.53 0.98
N TRP A 371 -12.16 -14.81 0.07
CA TRP A 371 -13.60 -14.91 -0.14
C TRP A 371 -14.05 -16.31 -0.59
N LEU A 372 -13.29 -16.97 -1.49
CA LEU A 372 -13.61 -18.33 -1.93
C LEU A 372 -13.53 -19.34 -0.79
N VAL A 373 -12.55 -19.21 0.11
CA VAL A 373 -12.46 -20.09 1.28
C VAL A 373 -13.59 -19.81 2.26
N ALA A 374 -14.00 -18.56 2.44
CA ALA A 374 -15.12 -18.22 3.31
C ALA A 374 -16.47 -18.72 2.80
N LEU A 375 -16.72 -18.54 1.48
CA LEU A 375 -18.03 -18.86 0.86
C LEU A 375 -18.16 -20.33 0.48
N ASN A 376 -17.10 -20.95 -0.02
CA ASN A 376 -17.11 -22.32 -0.57
C ASN A 376 -15.71 -22.94 -0.50
N PRO A 377 -15.30 -23.47 0.66
CA PRO A 377 -13.96 -24.03 0.86
C PRO A 377 -13.76 -25.28 0.01
N GLN A 378 -12.98 -25.17 -1.06
CA GLN A 378 -12.61 -26.28 -1.92
C GLN A 378 -11.17 -26.75 -1.64
N PRO A 379 -10.80 -28.02 -1.86
CA PRO A 379 -9.44 -28.51 -1.63
C PRO A 379 -8.35 -27.68 -2.32
N VAL A 380 -8.65 -27.14 -3.51
CA VAL A 380 -7.74 -26.29 -4.26
C VAL A 380 -7.52 -24.95 -3.55
N THR A 381 -8.59 -24.25 -3.16
CA THR A 381 -8.50 -22.95 -2.48
C THR A 381 -7.88 -23.08 -1.10
N LEU A 382 -8.24 -24.14 -0.36
CA LEU A 382 -7.64 -24.48 0.95
C LEU A 382 -6.14 -24.81 0.87
N ARG A 383 -5.65 -25.23 -0.29
CA ARG A 383 -4.22 -25.49 -0.53
C ARG A 383 -3.48 -24.23 -0.97
N TRP A 384 -4.10 -23.41 -1.84
CA TRP A 384 -3.43 -22.27 -2.46
C TRP A 384 -3.34 -21.04 -1.56
N LEU A 385 -4.41 -20.68 -0.83
CA LEU A 385 -4.42 -19.48 0.01
C LEU A 385 -3.29 -19.50 1.06
N PRO A 386 -3.09 -20.56 1.89
CA PRO A 386 -2.00 -20.56 2.85
C PRO A 386 -0.61 -20.42 2.21
N ARG A 387 -0.38 -21.11 1.08
CA ARG A 387 0.90 -21.01 0.36
C ARG A 387 1.17 -19.60 -0.16
N LEU A 388 0.13 -18.96 -0.69
CA LEU A 388 0.24 -17.59 -1.19
C LEU A 388 0.52 -16.62 -0.04
N LEU A 389 -0.20 -16.74 1.08
CA LEU A 389 0.02 -15.93 2.28
C LEU A 389 1.45 -16.11 2.83
N GLU A 390 1.94 -17.35 2.90
CA GLU A 390 3.28 -17.66 3.39
C GLU A 390 4.37 -17.10 2.45
N SER A 391 4.25 -17.34 1.14
CA SER A 391 5.26 -16.93 0.16
C SER A 391 5.33 -15.43 -0.08
N THR A 392 4.23 -14.70 0.15
CA THR A 392 4.11 -13.26 -0.15
C THR A 392 4.09 -12.38 1.07
N GLY A 393 3.85 -12.95 2.25
CA GLY A 393 3.79 -12.22 3.51
C GLY A 393 2.48 -11.49 3.79
N TRP A 394 1.45 -11.65 2.94
CA TRP A 394 0.14 -11.06 3.18
C TRP A 394 -0.52 -11.66 4.43
N ARG A 395 -1.07 -10.81 5.30
CA ARG A 395 -1.84 -11.19 6.50
C ARG A 395 -3.20 -10.52 6.57
N ARG A 396 -3.33 -9.34 5.95
CA ARG A 396 -4.58 -8.57 5.90
C ARG A 396 -4.97 -8.33 4.46
N PRO A 397 -5.87 -9.15 3.89
CA PRO A 397 -6.37 -8.95 2.53
C PRO A 397 -7.10 -7.62 2.39
N LEU A 398 -6.96 -6.97 1.22
CA LEU A 398 -7.71 -5.77 0.86
C LEU A 398 -9.17 -6.13 0.52
N PHE A 399 -10.12 -5.24 0.79
CA PHE A 399 -11.55 -5.45 0.47
C PHE A 399 -12.15 -6.74 1.06
N VAL A 400 -11.63 -7.19 2.19
CA VAL A 400 -12.15 -8.35 2.92
C VAL A 400 -12.62 -7.90 4.29
N PRO A 401 -13.94 -7.94 4.56
CA PRO A 401 -14.47 -7.68 5.90
C PRO A 401 -13.89 -8.64 6.94
N ALA A 402 -13.80 -8.20 8.18
CA ALA A 402 -13.25 -9.00 9.27
C ALA A 402 -14.02 -10.32 9.47
N SER A 403 -15.35 -10.32 9.26
CA SER A 403 -16.19 -11.52 9.31
C SER A 403 -15.78 -12.55 8.27
N VAL A 404 -15.58 -12.12 7.01
CA VAL A 404 -15.16 -12.99 5.91
C VAL A 404 -13.75 -13.53 6.13
N ALA A 405 -12.84 -12.69 6.62
CA ALA A 405 -11.49 -13.12 6.97
C ALA A 405 -11.50 -14.17 8.09
N ALA A 406 -12.36 -14.00 9.09
CA ALA A 406 -12.54 -14.97 10.17
C ALA A 406 -13.15 -16.29 9.67
N ASP A 407 -14.20 -16.26 8.82
CA ASP A 407 -14.79 -17.46 8.20
C ASP A 407 -13.75 -18.23 7.37
N ALA A 408 -12.93 -17.51 6.56
CA ALA A 408 -11.86 -18.12 5.78
C ALA A 408 -10.81 -18.78 6.67
N ALA A 409 -10.40 -18.12 7.75
CA ALA A 409 -9.42 -18.65 8.69
C ALA A 409 -9.94 -19.89 9.45
N LEU A 410 -11.22 -19.91 9.83
CA LEU A 410 -11.88 -21.08 10.41
C LEU A 410 -11.95 -22.24 9.42
N GLY A 411 -12.31 -21.97 8.16
CA GLY A 411 -12.31 -22.98 7.09
C GLY A 411 -10.93 -23.61 6.86
N LEU A 412 -9.87 -22.81 6.89
CA LEU A 412 -8.49 -23.29 6.79
C LEU A 412 -8.09 -24.14 8.00
N ALA A 413 -8.44 -23.70 9.22
CA ALA A 413 -8.14 -24.44 10.45
C ALA A 413 -8.91 -25.77 10.49
N ALA A 414 -10.18 -25.80 10.09
CA ALA A 414 -10.99 -27.02 9.97
C ALA A 414 -10.38 -28.03 8.98
N ALA A 415 -9.75 -27.54 7.91
CA ALA A 415 -9.01 -28.36 6.95
C ALA A 415 -7.61 -28.79 7.44
N GLY A 416 -7.27 -28.55 8.71
CA GLY A 416 -5.97 -28.89 9.29
C GLY A 416 -4.80 -28.06 8.75
N LYS A 417 -5.04 -26.90 8.16
CA LYS A 417 -4.00 -26.01 7.64
C LYS A 417 -3.39 -25.20 8.79
N ARG A 418 -2.19 -25.61 9.20
CA ARG A 418 -1.41 -24.91 10.24
C ARG A 418 -0.71 -23.69 9.64
N GLY A 419 -0.44 -22.67 10.47
CA GLY A 419 0.33 -21.49 10.08
C GLY A 419 -0.51 -20.26 9.71
N VAL A 420 -1.84 -20.39 9.57
CA VAL A 420 -2.73 -19.24 9.38
C VAL A 420 -3.46 -18.96 10.68
N SER A 421 -3.14 -17.84 11.33
CA SER A 421 -3.84 -17.41 12.54
C SER A 421 -5.10 -16.64 12.16
N ILE A 422 -6.22 -17.01 12.77
CA ILE A 422 -7.49 -16.27 12.62
C ILE A 422 -7.31 -14.80 13.03
N VAL A 423 -6.56 -14.57 14.11
CA VAL A 423 -6.30 -13.22 14.63
C VAL A 423 -5.49 -12.39 13.62
N GLU A 424 -4.54 -13.01 12.92
CA GLU A 424 -3.75 -12.35 11.89
C GLU A 424 -4.58 -11.99 10.65
N LEU A 425 -5.42 -12.91 10.17
CA LEU A 425 -6.26 -12.70 9.00
C LEU A 425 -7.41 -11.71 9.27
N ALA A 426 -8.08 -11.82 10.42
CA ALA A 426 -9.19 -10.93 10.78
C ALA A 426 -8.72 -9.56 11.31
N GLY A 427 -7.45 -9.42 11.65
CA GLY A 427 -6.87 -8.23 12.28
C GLY A 427 -7.10 -8.18 13.79
N VAL A 428 -6.19 -7.50 14.49
CA VAL A 428 -6.26 -7.28 15.96
C VAL A 428 -6.82 -5.88 16.23
N GLY A 429 -7.60 -5.72 17.31
CA GLY A 429 -8.15 -4.41 17.71
C GLY A 429 -9.67 -4.36 17.64
N GLY A 430 -10.26 -3.26 17.16
CA GLY A 430 -11.72 -3.03 17.16
C GLY A 430 -12.56 -4.09 16.39
N ARG A 431 -11.91 -4.98 15.67
CA ARG A 431 -12.54 -6.12 14.95
C ARG A 431 -12.59 -7.41 15.78
N ALA A 432 -12.03 -7.45 16.97
CA ALA A 432 -12.02 -8.64 17.84
C ALA A 432 -13.46 -9.15 18.15
N ASN A 433 -14.40 -8.24 18.37
CA ASN A 433 -15.79 -8.59 18.62
C ASN A 433 -16.44 -9.30 17.42
N VAL A 434 -16.18 -8.83 16.19
CA VAL A 434 -16.68 -9.48 14.97
C VAL A 434 -16.14 -10.90 14.85
N THR A 435 -14.86 -11.10 15.16
CA THR A 435 -14.25 -12.43 15.15
C THR A 435 -14.85 -13.36 16.23
N VAL A 436 -15.20 -12.81 17.39
CA VAL A 436 -15.92 -13.54 18.45
C VAL A 436 -17.32 -13.95 17.98
N GLU A 437 -18.07 -13.06 17.34
CA GLU A 437 -19.40 -13.36 16.79
C GLU A 437 -19.35 -14.46 15.73
N VAL A 438 -18.38 -14.40 14.81
CA VAL A 438 -18.18 -15.43 13.79
C VAL A 438 -17.83 -16.77 14.43
N ALA A 439 -16.91 -16.78 15.41
CA ALA A 439 -16.55 -18.00 16.14
C ALA A 439 -17.77 -18.61 16.85
N MET A 440 -18.60 -17.78 17.48
CA MET A 440 -19.83 -18.24 18.13
C MET A 440 -20.83 -18.85 17.15
N ARG A 441 -21.04 -18.24 15.98
CA ARG A 441 -21.88 -18.79 14.91
C ARG A 441 -21.47 -20.21 14.53
N HIS A 442 -20.16 -20.46 14.34
CA HIS A 442 -19.64 -21.80 14.02
C HIS A 442 -19.77 -22.79 15.20
N ILE A 443 -19.64 -22.31 16.43
CA ILE A 443 -19.77 -23.18 17.62
C ILE A 443 -21.22 -23.62 17.83
N ASP A 444 -22.18 -22.73 17.57
CA ASP A 444 -23.61 -22.96 17.76
C ASP A 444 -24.28 -23.65 16.56
N ASP A 445 -23.63 -23.69 15.40
CA ASP A 445 -24.08 -24.40 14.23
C ASP A 445 -23.90 -25.93 14.42
N ALA A 446 -25.01 -26.65 14.59
CA ALA A 446 -25.00 -28.09 14.78
C ALA A 446 -24.53 -28.88 13.55
N GLU A 447 -24.71 -28.30 12.35
CA GLU A 447 -24.30 -28.89 11.06
C GLU A 447 -22.82 -28.60 10.73
N ALA A 448 -22.19 -27.67 11.44
CA ALA A 448 -20.78 -27.36 11.21
C ALA A 448 -19.88 -28.55 11.59
N PRO A 449 -18.85 -28.88 10.79
CA PRO A 449 -17.90 -29.94 11.11
C PRO A 449 -17.24 -29.72 12.49
N ASP A 450 -17.06 -30.76 13.24
CA ASP A 450 -16.42 -30.71 14.58
C ASP A 450 -15.06 -30.01 14.55
N ALA A 451 -14.29 -30.19 13.46
CA ALA A 451 -13.00 -29.49 13.26
C ALA A 451 -13.16 -27.96 13.16
N ALA A 452 -14.22 -27.48 12.49
CA ALA A 452 -14.52 -26.05 12.40
C ALA A 452 -14.95 -25.48 13.76
N ARG A 453 -15.80 -26.20 14.47
CA ARG A 453 -16.26 -25.85 15.81
C ARG A 453 -15.11 -25.82 16.82
N ALA A 454 -14.21 -26.80 16.76
CA ALA A 454 -13.00 -26.85 17.59
C ALA A 454 -12.03 -25.70 17.27
N ALA A 455 -11.86 -25.37 15.98
CA ALA A 455 -11.06 -24.23 15.54
C ALA A 455 -11.64 -22.89 16.02
N ALA A 456 -12.96 -22.76 16.05
CA ALA A 456 -13.63 -21.57 16.57
C ALA A 456 -13.40 -21.39 18.08
N VAL A 457 -13.40 -22.48 18.86
CA VAL A 457 -13.04 -22.46 20.28
C VAL A 457 -11.57 -22.08 20.50
N ASP A 458 -10.65 -22.58 19.67
CA ASP A 458 -9.23 -22.18 19.71
C ASP A 458 -9.05 -20.69 19.36
N ALA A 459 -9.83 -20.18 18.41
CA ALA A 459 -9.85 -18.76 18.07
C ALA A 459 -10.24 -17.87 19.26
N LEU A 460 -11.29 -18.24 20.00
CA LEU A 460 -11.70 -17.50 21.20
C LEU A 460 -10.57 -17.46 22.24
N GLY A 461 -9.81 -18.55 22.38
CA GLY A 461 -8.64 -18.59 23.25
C GLY A 461 -7.52 -17.63 22.83
N LYS A 462 -7.24 -17.56 21.52
CA LYS A 462 -6.21 -16.68 20.95
C LYS A 462 -6.61 -15.19 20.99
N ILE A 463 -7.90 -14.87 20.84
CA ILE A 463 -8.40 -13.50 20.98
C ILE A 463 -8.16 -12.96 22.38
N GLY A 464 -8.37 -13.76 23.43
CA GLY A 464 -7.95 -13.48 24.79
C GLY A 464 -8.62 -12.28 25.48
N THR A 465 -9.68 -11.67 24.89
CA THR A 465 -10.44 -10.59 25.52
C THR A 465 -11.26 -11.10 26.71
N THR A 466 -11.67 -10.21 27.61
CA THR A 466 -12.57 -10.56 28.72
C THR A 466 -13.83 -11.24 28.22
N HIS A 467 -14.44 -10.69 27.16
CA HIS A 467 -15.63 -11.25 26.52
C HIS A 467 -15.40 -12.64 25.95
N SER A 468 -14.29 -12.88 25.21
CA SER A 468 -13.99 -14.21 24.67
C SER A 468 -13.73 -15.24 25.77
N ARG A 469 -13.14 -14.84 26.91
CA ARG A 469 -12.96 -15.73 28.09
C ARG A 469 -14.28 -16.08 28.78
N GLU A 470 -15.18 -15.13 28.95
CA GLU A 470 -16.53 -15.38 29.48
C GLU A 470 -17.28 -16.42 28.62
N ILE A 471 -17.18 -16.27 27.30
CA ILE A 471 -17.74 -17.24 26.35
C ILE A 471 -17.09 -18.60 26.52
N LEU A 472 -15.76 -18.70 26.62
CA LEU A 472 -15.05 -19.95 26.84
C LEU A 472 -15.46 -20.60 28.15
N HIS A 473 -15.65 -19.83 29.26
CA HIS A 473 -16.19 -20.36 30.51
C HIS A 473 -17.62 -20.89 30.37
N ARG A 474 -18.47 -20.22 29.59
CA ARG A 474 -19.82 -20.70 29.29
C ARG A 474 -19.77 -22.03 28.49
N ILE A 475 -18.95 -22.07 27.44
CA ILE A 475 -18.79 -23.25 26.59
C ILE A 475 -18.18 -24.43 27.38
N SER A 476 -17.27 -24.18 28.31
CA SER A 476 -16.59 -25.22 29.09
C SER A 476 -17.56 -26.07 29.95
N ARG A 477 -18.78 -25.58 30.19
CA ARG A 477 -19.84 -26.34 30.91
C ARG A 477 -20.51 -27.39 30.04
N ARG A 478 -20.29 -27.40 28.72
CA ARG A 478 -20.82 -28.45 27.82
C ARG A 478 -20.11 -29.76 28.06
N THR A 479 -20.82 -30.84 27.87
CA THR A 479 -20.30 -32.23 28.06
C THR A 479 -19.70 -32.83 26.79
N ASP A 480 -19.86 -32.17 25.66
CA ASP A 480 -19.34 -32.57 24.34
C ASP A 480 -17.85 -32.25 24.13
N GLY A 481 -17.32 -32.64 22.97
CA GLY A 481 -15.93 -32.35 22.54
C GLY A 481 -15.57 -30.88 22.55
N ILE A 482 -16.55 -30.01 22.28
CA ILE A 482 -16.39 -28.55 22.26
C ILE A 482 -16.16 -28.02 23.70
N GLY A 483 -16.95 -28.51 24.67
CA GLY A 483 -16.72 -28.18 26.07
C GLY A 483 -15.36 -28.68 26.58
N LEU A 484 -14.91 -29.85 26.11
CA LEU A 484 -13.57 -30.37 26.44
C LEU A 484 -12.47 -29.47 25.85
N ALA A 485 -12.63 -29.00 24.59
CA ALA A 485 -11.69 -28.08 23.96
C ALA A 485 -11.61 -26.75 24.72
N ALA A 486 -12.74 -26.16 25.11
CA ALA A 486 -12.79 -24.95 25.91
C ALA A 486 -12.09 -25.10 27.27
N ARG A 487 -12.33 -26.23 27.98
CA ARG A 487 -11.62 -26.53 29.24
C ARG A 487 -10.11 -26.61 29.04
N ARG A 488 -9.63 -27.27 27.97
CA ARG A 488 -8.19 -27.32 27.64
C ARG A 488 -7.58 -25.97 27.40
N ILE A 489 -8.29 -25.08 26.70
CA ILE A 489 -7.83 -23.72 26.43
C ILE A 489 -7.80 -22.87 27.69
N LEU A 490 -8.84 -22.95 28.51
CA LEU A 490 -8.87 -22.27 29.79
C LEU A 490 -7.77 -22.77 30.74
N ALA A 491 -7.51 -24.09 30.77
CA ALA A 491 -6.42 -24.68 31.54
C ALA A 491 -5.05 -24.22 31.05
N LYS A 492 -4.85 -24.09 29.74
CA LYS A 492 -3.63 -23.45 29.15
C LYS A 492 -3.58 -21.95 29.42
N GLY A 493 -4.72 -21.29 29.41
CA GLY A 493 -4.84 -19.83 29.65
C GLY A 493 -4.65 -19.44 31.12
N THR A 494 -4.89 -20.35 32.05
CA THR A 494 -4.51 -20.20 33.47
C THR A 494 -3.00 -20.35 33.67
N LEU A 495 -2.30 -21.02 32.76
CA LEU A 495 -0.84 -21.14 32.73
C LEU A 495 -0.18 -20.03 31.86
N ASN A 496 -0.94 -19.44 30.89
CA ASN A 496 -0.47 -18.38 29.99
C ASN A 496 -1.56 -17.29 29.84
N GLY A 497 -1.89 -16.57 30.89
CA GLY A 497 -2.45 -15.24 30.74
C GLY A 497 -1.44 -14.43 29.96
N THR A 498 -1.64 -14.27 28.62
CA THR A 498 -0.68 -13.58 27.76
C THR A 498 -0.41 -12.19 28.33
N LEU A 499 0.74 -12.05 28.96
CA LEU A 499 1.26 -10.78 29.40
C LEU A 499 1.44 -9.91 28.15
N SER A 500 0.99 -8.67 28.18
CA SER A 500 1.30 -7.72 27.11
C SER A 500 2.81 -7.43 27.11
N GLU A 501 3.36 -7.00 25.98
CA GLU A 501 4.78 -6.59 25.90
C GLU A 501 5.16 -5.65 27.03
N ARG A 502 4.26 -4.73 27.39
CA ARG A 502 4.50 -3.77 28.48
C ARG A 502 4.45 -4.42 29.87
N GLU A 503 3.62 -5.43 30.06
CA GLU A 503 3.60 -6.21 31.29
C GLU A 503 4.83 -7.12 31.41
N LEU A 504 5.33 -7.65 30.27
CA LEU A 504 6.59 -8.40 30.19
C LEU A 504 7.78 -7.51 30.56
N GLU A 505 7.89 -6.31 29.97
CA GLU A 505 8.96 -5.35 30.30
C GLU A 505 8.95 -4.95 31.78
N VAL A 506 7.75 -4.67 32.29
CA VAL A 506 7.58 -4.26 33.70
C VAL A 506 7.92 -5.43 34.65
N LEU A 507 7.53 -6.66 34.32
CA LEU A 507 7.88 -7.84 35.11
C LEU A 507 9.37 -8.16 35.04
N ASP A 508 9.97 -8.01 33.85
CA ASP A 508 11.42 -8.23 33.69
C ASP A 508 12.24 -7.26 34.57
N LEU A 509 11.86 -5.99 34.59
CA LEU A 509 12.51 -5.04 35.49
C LEU A 509 12.18 -5.31 36.96
N ALA A 510 10.97 -5.79 37.25
CA ALA A 510 10.54 -6.11 38.63
C ALA A 510 11.28 -7.30 39.20
N ARG A 511 11.60 -8.36 38.40
CA ARG A 511 12.40 -9.51 38.86
C ARG A 511 13.85 -9.13 39.21
N HIS A 512 14.38 -8.09 38.55
CA HIS A 512 15.70 -7.53 38.88
C HIS A 512 15.68 -6.60 40.10
N GLY A 513 14.58 -6.56 40.86
CA GLY A 513 14.50 -5.81 42.12
C GLY A 513 14.22 -4.32 42.00
N LEU A 514 13.98 -3.79 40.77
CA LEU A 514 13.71 -2.36 40.59
C LEU A 514 12.39 -1.96 41.25
N THR A 515 12.35 -0.79 41.90
CA THR A 515 11.10 -0.25 42.49
C THR A 515 10.18 0.28 41.39
N ASN A 516 8.90 0.49 41.71
CA ASN A 516 7.96 1.12 40.74
C ASN A 516 8.42 2.51 40.28
N LYS A 517 9.23 3.21 41.11
CA LYS A 517 9.82 4.51 40.77
C LYS A 517 10.89 4.32 39.70
N ASP A 518 11.81 3.39 39.93
CA ASP A 518 12.94 3.14 39.01
C ASP A 518 12.44 2.60 37.66
N ILE A 519 11.43 1.72 37.68
CA ILE A 519 10.76 1.21 36.47
C ILE A 519 10.08 2.36 35.71
N ALA A 520 9.39 3.26 36.43
CA ALA A 520 8.70 4.41 35.85
C ALA A 520 9.68 5.37 35.16
N GLU A 521 10.80 5.66 35.79
CA GLU A 521 11.87 6.49 35.23
C GLU A 521 12.49 5.82 33.97
N ARG A 522 12.79 4.51 34.06
CA ARG A 522 13.42 3.76 32.96
C ARG A 522 12.52 3.61 31.75
N LEU A 523 11.22 3.50 31.94
CA LEU A 523 10.23 3.31 30.89
C LEU A 523 9.50 4.61 30.48
N SER A 524 9.89 5.75 31.04
CA SER A 524 9.27 7.07 30.83
C SER A 524 7.75 7.06 31.07
N LEU A 525 7.31 6.41 32.16
CA LEU A 525 5.92 6.27 32.55
C LEU A 525 5.67 6.83 33.97
N SER A 526 4.38 7.00 34.33
CA SER A 526 4.02 7.35 35.72
C SER A 526 4.11 6.12 36.63
N ARG A 527 4.43 6.33 37.93
CA ARG A 527 4.40 5.24 38.93
C ARG A 527 3.03 4.57 39.02
N HIS A 528 1.96 5.32 38.81
CA HIS A 528 0.59 4.79 38.78
C HIS A 528 0.39 3.84 37.59
N THR A 529 0.93 4.17 36.42
CA THR A 529 0.89 3.32 35.24
C THR A 529 1.64 2.00 35.46
N ILE A 530 2.83 2.05 36.08
CA ILE A 530 3.60 0.87 36.45
C ILE A 530 2.84 0.00 37.45
N ALA A 531 2.27 0.61 38.48
CA ALA A 531 1.46 -0.12 39.48
C ALA A 531 0.28 -0.83 38.83
N ARG A 532 -0.38 -0.20 37.86
CA ARG A 532 -1.48 -0.81 37.07
C ARG A 532 -1.00 -1.98 36.21
N HIS A 533 0.14 -1.86 35.52
CA HIS A 533 0.71 -2.97 34.73
C HIS A 533 1.10 -4.14 35.61
N LEU A 534 1.71 -3.91 36.78
CA LEU A 534 2.03 -4.96 37.74
C LEU A 534 0.77 -5.62 38.32
N ALA A 535 -0.27 -4.86 38.62
CA ALA A 535 -1.54 -5.40 39.11
C ALA A 535 -2.20 -6.31 38.05
N ASN A 536 -2.22 -5.87 36.78
CA ASN A 536 -2.72 -6.65 35.66
C ASN A 536 -1.89 -7.91 35.43
N ALA A 537 -0.56 -7.79 35.43
CA ALA A 537 0.35 -8.93 35.27
C ALA A 537 0.18 -9.95 36.41
N ARG A 538 0.06 -9.49 37.67
CA ARG A 538 -0.23 -10.35 38.81
C ARG A 538 -1.55 -11.12 38.65
N ALA A 539 -2.61 -10.40 38.26
CA ALA A 539 -3.92 -11.02 38.01
C ALA A 539 -3.85 -12.09 36.90
N LYS A 540 -3.10 -11.83 35.84
CA LYS A 540 -2.89 -12.75 34.71
C LYS A 540 -2.07 -13.98 35.11
N LEU A 541 -1.07 -13.81 35.99
CA LEU A 541 -0.23 -14.88 36.48
C LEU A 541 -0.85 -15.62 37.69
N GLY A 542 -1.99 -15.17 38.20
CA GLY A 542 -2.59 -15.71 39.41
C GLY A 542 -1.65 -15.55 40.62
N ALA A 543 -0.85 -14.49 40.69
CA ALA A 543 0.13 -14.28 41.73
C ALA A 543 -0.45 -13.39 42.85
N ALA A 544 -0.28 -13.80 44.11
CA ALA A 544 -0.78 -13.08 45.27
C ALA A 544 0.00 -11.78 45.52
N ASN A 545 1.28 -11.75 45.18
CA ASN A 545 2.15 -10.57 45.39
C ASN A 545 3.15 -10.40 44.23
N ARG A 546 3.93 -9.30 44.29
CA ARG A 546 4.91 -8.96 43.28
C ARG A 546 6.05 -9.99 43.15
N ALA A 547 6.53 -10.51 44.28
CA ALA A 547 7.63 -11.46 44.27
C ALA A 547 7.21 -12.80 43.63
N GLU A 548 6.00 -13.25 43.92
CA GLU A 548 5.42 -14.44 43.28
C GLU A 548 5.18 -14.22 41.78
N ALA A 549 4.78 -13.02 41.36
CA ALA A 549 4.63 -12.71 39.94
C ALA A 549 5.98 -12.74 39.22
N ALA A 550 7.03 -12.22 39.83
CA ALA A 550 8.39 -12.25 39.29
C ALA A 550 8.94 -13.71 39.21
N ALA A 551 8.73 -14.52 40.23
CA ALA A 551 9.14 -15.93 40.23
C ALA A 551 8.42 -16.74 39.15
N LYS A 552 7.08 -16.62 39.04
CA LYS A 552 6.30 -17.28 37.97
C LYS A 552 6.71 -16.84 36.56
N PHE A 553 7.09 -15.57 36.43
CA PHE A 553 7.60 -15.05 35.15
C PHE A 553 8.97 -15.64 34.80
N GLU A 554 9.83 -15.83 35.76
CA GLU A 554 11.15 -16.47 35.60
C GLU A 554 11.00 -17.94 35.19
N GLU A 555 10.08 -18.70 35.82
CA GLU A 555 9.75 -20.07 35.46
C GLU A 555 9.18 -20.21 34.02
N MET A 556 8.58 -19.15 33.49
CA MET A 556 8.05 -19.13 32.11
C MET A 556 9.14 -18.87 31.04
N GLN A 557 10.33 -18.39 31.42
CA GLN A 557 11.42 -18.09 30.49
C GLN A 557 12.42 -19.26 30.34
N VAL A 558 12.34 -20.29 31.19
CA VAL A 558 13.08 -21.53 31.12
C VAL A 558 12.30 -22.56 30.33
#